data_a987aa3cf59400d4e3d2b6b344ad84e8
#
_entry.id   a987aa3cf59400d4e3d2b6b344ad84e8
#
_cell.length_a   1.000
_cell.length_b   1.000
_cell.length_c   1.000
_cell.angle_alpha   90.00
_cell.angle_beta   90.00
_cell.angle_gamma   90.00
#
_symmetry.space_group_name_H-M   'P 1'
#
loop_
_entity.id
_entity.type
_entity.pdbx_description
1 polymer ?
#
loop_
_entity_poly.entity_id
_entity_poly.type
_entity_poly.pdbx_seq_one_letter_code
_entity_poly.pdbx_strand_id
1 'polypeptide(L)'
;TTYILDSYEELEPNLKRPLVLICPGGAYRFTADREAEMIALHLNSAGYHAAVLRYSCAPAIFPTALLEVAESIKLLKEKAEEWHIDTEKVFVMGFSAGGHLAASYGVFWNRPFVAEKTGVKTEELKVSGLILCYPVITSKEEYTHLESIHNLLGDTYEEKKEEMALETQVGEQVPPAFLWHTFEDKTVPFQNSLLFVEAMGKAKIPVEYHLYPEGNHGLSLADETLVRADGSGIQKECQSWMPLLKTWLHRMCEKNKKMA
;
A
#
# COMPACT_ATOMS: atom_id res chain seq x y z
N THR A 1 -3.52 5.74 13.27
CA THR A 1 -4.04 4.76 14.25
C THR A 1 -3.25 3.48 14.15
N THR A 2 -2.81 2.93 15.29
CA THR A 2 -2.05 1.68 15.38
C THR A 2 -2.90 0.55 15.96
N TYR A 3 -2.65 -0.66 15.48
CA TYR A 3 -3.27 -1.92 15.89
C TYR A 3 -2.14 -2.89 16.23
N ILE A 4 -1.65 -2.80 17.46
CA ILE A 4 -0.50 -3.55 17.95
C ILE A 4 -0.98 -4.74 18.76
N LEU A 5 -0.48 -5.92 18.43
CA LEU A 5 -0.78 -7.16 19.16
C LEU A 5 0.06 -7.22 20.43
N ASP A 6 -0.56 -7.60 21.54
CA ASP A 6 0.14 -7.81 22.79
C ASP A 6 1.08 -9.04 22.72
N SER A 7 2.09 -9.03 23.57
CA SER A 7 2.95 -10.18 23.85
C SER A 7 2.61 -10.73 25.23
N TYR A 8 2.58 -12.05 25.37
CA TYR A 8 2.20 -12.76 26.60
C TYR A 8 3.34 -13.65 27.08
N GLU A 9 3.60 -13.68 28.41
CA GLU A 9 4.67 -14.48 29.02
C GLU A 9 4.52 -15.99 28.77
N GLU A 10 3.29 -16.47 28.62
CA GLU A 10 2.97 -17.88 28.33
C GLU A 10 3.23 -18.28 26.87
N LEU A 11 3.51 -17.32 25.98
CA LEU A 11 3.87 -17.53 24.59
C LEU A 11 5.36 -17.19 24.40
N GLU A 12 5.77 -16.75 23.20
CA GLU A 12 7.11 -16.21 22.95
C GLU A 12 7.10 -14.70 23.26
N PRO A 13 7.53 -14.26 24.46
CA PRO A 13 7.37 -12.87 24.89
C PRO A 13 8.21 -11.87 24.10
N ASN A 14 9.27 -12.34 23.44
CA ASN A 14 10.15 -11.52 22.61
C ASN A 14 9.85 -11.64 21.11
N LEU A 15 8.72 -12.25 20.74
CA LEU A 15 8.35 -12.42 19.35
C LEU A 15 8.13 -11.06 18.66
N LYS A 16 9.08 -10.68 17.81
CA LYS A 16 8.91 -9.52 16.92
C LYS A 16 8.01 -9.89 15.74
N ARG A 17 7.01 -9.07 15.47
CA ARG A 17 6.01 -9.31 14.43
C ARG A 17 6.20 -8.38 13.25
N PRO A 18 5.94 -8.85 12.02
CA PRO A 18 5.88 -7.99 10.85
C PRO A 18 4.79 -6.92 11.01
N LEU A 19 4.96 -5.78 10.31
CA LEU A 19 4.02 -4.67 10.33
C LEU A 19 3.57 -4.29 8.94
N VAL A 20 2.28 -3.97 8.80
CA VAL A 20 1.70 -3.43 7.57
C VAL A 20 1.17 -2.01 7.83
N LEU A 21 1.74 -1.02 7.13
CA LEU A 21 1.23 0.35 7.10
C LEU A 21 0.19 0.48 5.99
N ILE A 22 -1.04 0.83 6.33
CA ILE A 22 -2.20 0.88 5.44
C ILE A 22 -2.51 2.33 5.05
N CYS A 23 -2.56 2.58 3.74
CA CYS A 23 -2.97 3.85 3.12
C CYS A 23 -4.34 3.65 2.45
N PRO A 24 -5.46 4.07 3.06
CA PRO A 24 -6.78 3.96 2.47
C PRO A 24 -6.92 4.78 1.18
N GLY A 25 -7.86 4.41 0.31
CA GLY A 25 -8.23 5.18 -0.87
C GLY A 25 -9.04 6.44 -0.56
N GLY A 26 -9.56 7.09 -1.60
CA GLY A 26 -10.39 8.28 -1.49
C GLY A 26 -9.97 9.42 -2.40
N ALA A 27 -9.33 9.09 -3.53
CA ALA A 27 -8.95 10.02 -4.60
C ALA A 27 -8.10 11.22 -4.13
N TYR A 28 -7.31 11.08 -3.06
CA TYR A 28 -6.59 12.19 -2.39
C TYR A 28 -7.51 13.35 -1.95
N ARG A 29 -8.81 13.10 -1.85
CA ARG A 29 -9.81 14.04 -1.33
C ARG A 29 -10.19 13.75 0.12
N PHE A 30 -10.17 12.48 0.50
CA PHE A 30 -10.39 11.96 1.85
C PHE A 30 -9.70 10.58 2.01
N THR A 31 -9.76 9.99 3.19
CA THR A 31 -9.31 8.62 3.43
C THR A 31 -10.50 7.73 3.80
N ALA A 32 -10.72 6.66 3.04
CA ALA A 32 -11.90 5.80 3.13
C ALA A 32 -11.87 4.89 4.36
N ASP A 33 -12.94 4.89 5.18
CA ASP A 33 -13.00 4.07 6.39
C ASP A 33 -13.08 2.57 6.11
N ARG A 34 -13.75 2.17 5.01
CA ARG A 34 -13.87 0.76 4.60
C ARG A 34 -12.54 0.09 4.25
N GLU A 35 -11.49 0.86 4.01
CA GLU A 35 -10.14 0.39 3.66
C GLU A 35 -9.15 0.61 4.81
N ALA A 36 -9.64 0.69 6.03
CA ALA A 36 -8.86 1.03 7.22
C ALA A 36 -8.95 -0.05 8.31
N GLU A 37 -9.80 0.14 9.32
CA GLU A 37 -9.84 -0.68 10.52
C GLU A 37 -10.08 -2.17 10.24
N MET A 38 -11.07 -2.51 9.40
CA MET A 38 -11.38 -3.90 9.09
C MET A 38 -10.19 -4.63 8.44
N ILE A 39 -9.44 -3.93 7.59
CA ILE A 39 -8.21 -4.46 7.00
C ILE A 39 -7.16 -4.71 8.09
N ALA A 40 -6.97 -3.76 9.01
CA ALA A 40 -6.03 -3.89 10.12
C ALA A 40 -6.38 -5.08 11.02
N LEU A 41 -7.66 -5.28 11.34
CA LEU A 41 -8.13 -6.41 12.15
C LEU A 41 -7.90 -7.77 11.45
N HIS A 42 -8.11 -7.83 10.14
CA HIS A 42 -7.80 -9.03 9.34
C HIS A 42 -6.30 -9.38 9.33
N LEU A 43 -5.44 -8.39 9.34
CA LEU A 43 -3.99 -8.57 9.46
C LEU A 43 -3.60 -8.98 10.88
N ASN A 44 -4.18 -8.35 11.90
CA ASN A 44 -3.96 -8.72 13.30
C ASN A 44 -4.35 -10.18 13.56
N SER A 45 -5.50 -10.64 13.04
CA SER A 45 -5.92 -12.05 13.17
C SER A 45 -4.93 -13.06 12.56
N ALA A 46 -4.03 -12.60 11.69
CA ALA A 46 -2.98 -13.40 11.07
C ALA A 46 -1.59 -13.19 11.72
N GLY A 47 -1.51 -12.43 12.82
CA GLY A 47 -0.29 -12.24 13.59
C GLY A 47 0.59 -11.07 13.11
N TYR A 48 0.08 -10.18 12.26
CA TYR A 48 0.78 -8.98 11.83
C TYR A 48 0.35 -7.78 12.66
N HIS A 49 1.28 -6.91 13.04
CA HIS A 49 0.92 -5.56 13.46
C HIS A 49 0.37 -4.78 12.27
N ALA A 50 -0.52 -3.84 12.53
CA ALA A 50 -1.04 -2.96 11.50
C ALA A 50 -1.07 -1.50 11.98
N ALA A 51 -0.94 -0.58 11.04
CA ALA A 51 -1.14 0.83 11.28
C ALA A 51 -1.90 1.44 10.10
N VAL A 52 -2.85 2.31 10.37
CA VAL A 52 -3.62 3.05 9.35
C VAL A 52 -3.15 4.49 9.33
N LEU A 53 -2.65 4.94 8.19
CA LEU A 53 -2.27 6.32 7.95
C LEU A 53 -3.44 7.10 7.34
N ARG A 54 -3.95 8.07 8.09
CA ARG A 54 -4.87 9.09 7.59
C ARG A 54 -4.05 10.25 7.02
N TYR A 55 -3.53 10.05 5.81
CA TYR A 55 -2.65 10.99 5.16
C TYR A 55 -3.36 12.27 4.73
N SER A 56 -2.61 13.35 4.60
CA SER A 56 -3.11 14.64 4.14
C SER A 56 -3.60 14.55 2.69
N CYS A 57 -4.84 14.97 2.49
CA CYS A 57 -5.51 15.05 1.21
C CYS A 57 -5.59 16.50 0.73
N ALA A 58 -6.11 16.73 -0.49
CA ALA A 58 -6.30 18.07 -1.01
C ALA A 58 -6.95 19.01 0.02
N PRO A 59 -6.45 20.26 0.18
CA PRO A 59 -5.53 20.97 -0.71
C PRO A 59 -4.03 20.69 -0.51
N ALA A 60 -3.63 19.75 0.37
CA ALA A 60 -2.24 19.34 0.46
C ALA A 60 -1.83 18.59 -0.81
N ILE A 61 -0.68 18.97 -1.38
CA ILE A 61 -0.17 18.45 -2.65
C ILE A 61 1.10 17.62 -2.46
N PHE A 62 1.50 16.89 -3.49
CA PHE A 62 2.77 16.17 -3.54
C PHE A 62 3.96 17.12 -3.23
N PRO A 63 4.90 16.70 -2.36
CA PRO A 63 5.08 15.36 -1.81
C PRO A 63 4.52 15.12 -0.40
N THR A 64 3.57 15.92 0.12
CA THR A 64 3.13 15.89 1.52
C THR A 64 2.77 14.47 1.99
N ALA A 65 1.80 13.81 1.36
CA ALA A 65 1.37 12.47 1.75
C ALA A 65 2.52 11.43 1.66
N LEU A 66 3.40 11.54 0.66
CA LEU A 66 4.58 10.68 0.53
C LEU A 66 5.52 10.81 1.74
N LEU A 67 5.77 12.03 2.19
CA LEU A 67 6.61 12.30 3.37
C LEU A 67 5.95 11.80 4.66
N GLU A 68 4.61 11.86 4.75
CA GLU A 68 3.87 11.29 5.88
C GLU A 68 3.98 9.77 5.94
N VAL A 69 4.06 9.06 4.80
CA VAL A 69 4.40 7.62 4.78
C VAL A 69 5.81 7.40 5.33
N ALA A 70 6.79 8.17 4.88
CA ALA A 70 8.17 8.08 5.34
C ALA A 70 8.30 8.33 6.86
N GLU A 71 7.67 9.41 7.36
CA GLU A 71 7.64 9.72 8.80
C GLU A 71 6.90 8.66 9.62
N SER A 72 5.84 8.07 9.06
CA SER A 72 5.13 6.96 9.72
C SER A 72 6.02 5.72 9.85
N ILE A 73 6.77 5.37 8.81
CA ILE A 73 7.71 4.24 8.84
C ILE A 73 8.82 4.49 9.86
N LYS A 74 9.38 5.70 9.89
CA LYS A 74 10.36 6.12 10.91
C LYS A 74 9.81 5.93 12.32
N LEU A 75 8.65 6.54 12.62
CA LEU A 75 8.00 6.44 13.93
C LEU A 75 7.76 4.99 14.36
N LEU A 76 7.25 4.16 13.44
CA LEU A 76 6.99 2.74 13.71
C LEU A 76 8.29 1.97 13.99
N LYS A 77 9.37 2.26 13.27
CA LYS A 77 10.68 1.64 13.53
C LYS A 77 11.32 2.15 14.82
N GLU A 78 11.16 3.42 15.19
CA GLU A 78 11.59 3.97 16.49
C GLU A 78 10.88 3.29 17.67
N LYS A 79 9.62 2.86 17.48
CA LYS A 79 8.82 2.14 18.47
C LYS A 79 9.02 0.61 18.43
N ALA A 80 9.94 0.10 17.64
CA ALA A 80 10.06 -1.33 17.36
C ALA A 80 10.33 -2.17 18.61
N GLU A 81 11.14 -1.70 19.54
CA GLU A 81 11.39 -2.44 20.79
C GLU A 81 10.17 -2.41 21.73
N GLU A 82 9.51 -1.27 21.87
CA GLU A 82 8.31 -1.11 22.71
C GLU A 82 7.12 -1.92 22.19
N TRP A 83 6.97 -1.99 20.86
CA TRP A 83 5.83 -2.64 20.21
C TRP A 83 6.16 -4.01 19.60
N HIS A 84 7.35 -4.54 19.84
CA HIS A 84 7.82 -5.81 19.28
C HIS A 84 7.68 -5.91 17.75
N ILE A 85 8.05 -4.83 17.03
CA ILE A 85 8.00 -4.80 15.57
C ILE A 85 9.31 -5.39 15.00
N ASP A 86 9.19 -6.28 14.00
CA ASP A 86 10.30 -6.70 13.17
C ASP A 86 10.57 -5.64 12.08
N THR A 87 11.59 -4.81 12.30
CA THR A 87 11.93 -3.68 11.42
C THR A 87 12.36 -4.12 10.03
N GLU A 88 12.79 -5.37 9.85
CA GLU A 88 13.15 -5.96 8.56
C GLU A 88 11.92 -6.49 7.79
N LYS A 89 10.73 -6.42 8.39
CA LYS A 89 9.47 -6.92 7.84
C LYS A 89 8.36 -5.89 7.91
N VAL A 90 8.62 -4.71 7.36
CA VAL A 90 7.66 -3.62 7.24
C VAL A 90 7.15 -3.56 5.80
N PHE A 91 5.84 -3.56 5.64
CA PHE A 91 5.14 -3.51 4.35
C PHE A 91 4.28 -2.25 4.26
N VAL A 92 4.14 -1.71 3.06
CA VAL A 92 3.21 -0.61 2.78
C VAL A 92 2.07 -1.11 1.90
N MET A 93 0.86 -0.92 2.38
CA MET A 93 -0.37 -1.34 1.71
C MET A 93 -1.18 -0.12 1.31
N GLY A 94 -1.76 -0.15 0.11
CA GLY A 94 -2.62 0.95 -0.31
C GLY A 94 -3.76 0.51 -1.22
N PHE A 95 -4.85 1.26 -1.15
CA PHE A 95 -6.09 1.03 -1.89
C PHE A 95 -6.37 2.21 -2.81
N SER A 96 -6.70 1.98 -4.09
CA SER A 96 -7.09 3.06 -5.02
C SER A 96 -6.03 4.19 -5.07
N ALA A 97 -6.38 5.42 -4.71
CA ALA A 97 -5.44 6.53 -4.56
C ALA A 97 -4.40 6.28 -3.45
N GLY A 98 -4.77 5.58 -2.37
CA GLY A 98 -3.81 5.09 -1.38
C GLY A 98 -2.86 4.03 -1.95
N GLY A 99 -3.32 3.28 -2.95
CA GLY A 99 -2.48 2.39 -3.76
C GLY A 99 -1.44 3.17 -4.58
N HIS A 100 -1.84 4.32 -5.15
CA HIS A 100 -0.90 5.25 -5.77
C HIS A 100 0.12 5.77 -4.76
N LEU A 101 -0.31 6.15 -3.56
CA LEU A 101 0.57 6.60 -2.49
C LEU A 101 1.58 5.51 -2.07
N ALA A 102 1.12 4.28 -1.88
CA ALA A 102 1.98 3.15 -1.54
C ALA A 102 3.00 2.84 -2.67
N ALA A 103 2.54 2.86 -3.93
CA ALA A 103 3.41 2.70 -5.10
C ALA A 103 4.39 3.87 -5.25
N SER A 104 3.93 5.12 -5.03
CA SER A 104 4.81 6.31 -5.00
C SER A 104 5.91 6.15 -3.97
N TYR A 105 5.57 5.67 -2.76
CA TYR A 105 6.58 5.36 -1.76
C TYR A 105 7.58 4.32 -2.28
N GLY A 106 7.09 3.24 -2.88
CA GLY A 106 7.94 2.17 -3.43
C GLY A 106 8.93 2.64 -4.50
N VAL A 107 8.56 3.63 -5.32
CA VAL A 107 9.44 4.15 -6.39
C VAL A 107 10.30 5.35 -5.96
N PHE A 108 9.91 6.11 -4.91
CA PHE A 108 10.58 7.35 -4.52
C PHE A 108 11.29 7.32 -3.17
N TRP A 109 11.14 6.26 -2.35
CA TRP A 109 11.68 6.22 -0.98
C TRP A 109 13.18 6.55 -0.87
N ASN A 110 13.97 6.22 -1.88
CA ASN A 110 15.42 6.45 -1.91
C ASN A 110 15.82 7.77 -2.59
N ARG A 111 14.86 8.61 -3.00
CA ARG A 111 15.15 9.94 -3.56
C ARG A 111 15.73 10.85 -2.47
N PRO A 112 16.77 11.63 -2.76
CA PRO A 112 17.45 12.48 -1.77
C PRO A 112 16.49 13.38 -0.98
N PHE A 113 15.49 13.95 -1.65
CA PHE A 113 14.54 14.86 -0.99
C PHE A 113 13.73 14.18 0.13
N VAL A 114 13.50 12.86 0.08
CA VAL A 114 12.76 12.14 1.13
C VAL A 114 13.60 12.09 2.41
N ALA A 115 14.85 11.67 2.30
CA ALA A 115 15.78 11.65 3.43
C ALA A 115 16.06 13.07 3.99
N GLU A 116 16.24 14.07 3.12
CA GLU A 116 16.49 15.46 3.51
C GLU A 116 15.32 16.07 4.30
N LYS A 117 14.07 15.81 3.85
CA LYS A 117 12.88 16.41 4.49
C LYS A 117 12.47 15.69 5.77
N THR A 118 12.70 14.39 5.86
CA THR A 118 12.37 13.57 7.05
C THR A 118 13.51 13.53 8.08
N GLY A 119 14.73 13.88 7.67
CA GLY A 119 15.92 13.74 8.51
C GLY A 119 16.29 12.27 8.82
N VAL A 120 15.77 11.32 8.04
CA VAL A 120 16.00 9.88 8.20
C VAL A 120 17.04 9.41 7.19
N LYS A 121 17.91 8.49 7.60
CA LYS A 121 18.84 7.86 6.67
C LYS A 121 18.07 7.03 5.66
N THR A 122 18.50 7.08 4.40
CA THR A 122 17.82 6.40 3.30
C THR A 122 17.60 4.90 3.58
N GLU A 123 18.57 4.21 4.18
CA GLU A 123 18.48 2.78 4.50
C GLU A 123 17.35 2.46 5.48
N GLU A 124 17.04 3.38 6.39
CA GLU A 124 15.98 3.23 7.40
C GLU A 124 14.57 3.38 6.78
N LEU A 125 14.48 4.03 5.61
CA LEU A 125 13.24 4.21 4.86
C LEU A 125 12.82 2.97 4.06
N LYS A 126 13.72 1.99 3.88
CA LYS A 126 13.46 0.79 3.11
C LYS A 126 12.33 -0.04 3.74
N VAL A 127 11.46 -0.59 2.87
CA VAL A 127 10.39 -1.52 3.23
C VAL A 127 10.54 -2.84 2.49
N SER A 128 9.90 -3.89 3.03
CA SER A 128 10.08 -5.27 2.55
C SER A 128 9.16 -5.64 1.40
N GLY A 129 8.10 -4.88 1.18
CA GLY A 129 7.17 -5.13 0.09
C GLY A 129 6.03 -4.13 0.01
N LEU A 130 5.36 -4.12 -1.13
CA LEU A 130 4.16 -3.32 -1.42
C LEU A 130 2.96 -4.22 -1.58
N ILE A 131 1.81 -3.75 -1.11
CA ILE A 131 0.51 -4.41 -1.28
C ILE A 131 -0.43 -3.38 -1.92
N LEU A 132 -0.78 -3.60 -3.19
CA LEU A 132 -1.49 -2.64 -4.02
C LEU A 132 -2.86 -3.19 -4.42
N CYS A 133 -3.91 -2.62 -3.85
CA CYS A 133 -5.28 -3.05 -4.04
C CYS A 133 -5.98 -2.10 -5.03
N TYR A 134 -6.32 -2.58 -6.22
CA TYR A 134 -6.90 -1.79 -7.32
C TYR A 134 -6.31 -0.37 -7.43
N PRO A 135 -4.96 -0.25 -7.50
CA PRO A 135 -4.28 1.01 -7.35
C PRO A 135 -4.46 1.92 -8.55
N VAL A 136 -4.52 3.23 -8.32
CA VAL A 136 -4.13 4.21 -9.33
C VAL A 136 -2.62 4.10 -9.51
N ILE A 137 -2.12 4.09 -10.73
CA ILE A 137 -0.68 3.97 -11.04
C ILE A 137 -0.24 5.02 -12.05
N THR A 138 -0.99 5.15 -13.14
CA THR A 138 -0.58 6.02 -14.24
C THR A 138 -1.30 7.35 -14.22
N SER A 139 -0.60 8.40 -14.64
CA SER A 139 -1.16 9.72 -14.97
C SER A 139 -1.46 9.88 -16.46
N LYS A 140 -1.23 8.86 -17.29
CA LYS A 140 -1.52 8.88 -18.72
C LYS A 140 -3.03 8.91 -18.95
N GLU A 141 -3.50 9.82 -19.78
CA GLU A 141 -4.92 10.13 -19.99
C GLU A 141 -5.80 8.91 -20.30
N GLU A 142 -5.25 7.92 -20.99
CA GLU A 142 -6.01 6.74 -21.44
C GLU A 142 -6.55 5.89 -20.26
N TYR A 143 -5.78 5.78 -19.15
CA TYR A 143 -6.12 4.91 -18.01
C TYR A 143 -6.10 5.61 -16.66
N THR A 144 -5.79 6.90 -16.62
CA THR A 144 -5.66 7.63 -15.36
C THR A 144 -7.00 7.77 -14.64
N HIS A 145 -6.97 7.73 -13.32
CA HIS A 145 -8.04 8.31 -12.51
C HIS A 145 -7.75 9.79 -12.29
N LEU A 146 -8.20 10.61 -13.21
CA LEU A 146 -7.83 12.02 -13.35
C LEU A 146 -8.06 12.84 -12.07
N GLU A 147 -9.20 12.59 -11.37
CA GLU A 147 -9.49 13.24 -10.08
C GLU A 147 -8.38 13.02 -9.05
N SER A 148 -7.85 11.80 -8.95
CA SER A 148 -6.77 11.50 -8.01
C SER A 148 -5.51 12.29 -8.31
N ILE A 149 -5.12 12.37 -9.58
CA ILE A 149 -3.89 13.05 -9.97
C ILE A 149 -4.03 14.58 -9.82
N HIS A 150 -5.20 15.14 -10.14
CA HIS A 150 -5.47 16.56 -9.90
C HIS A 150 -5.46 16.91 -8.41
N ASN A 151 -6.11 16.10 -7.56
CA ASN A 151 -6.10 16.32 -6.12
C ASN A 151 -4.68 16.21 -5.53
N LEU A 152 -3.86 15.27 -6.05
CA LEU A 152 -2.48 15.09 -5.62
C LEU A 152 -1.57 16.26 -6.01
N LEU A 153 -1.77 16.82 -7.19
CA LEU A 153 -0.83 17.79 -7.78
C LEU A 153 -1.30 19.25 -7.69
N GLY A 154 -2.62 19.48 -7.58
CA GLY A 154 -3.17 20.84 -7.56
C GLY A 154 -2.67 21.67 -8.73
N ASP A 155 -2.22 22.89 -8.46
CA ASP A 155 -1.71 23.83 -9.47
C ASP A 155 -0.42 23.36 -10.16
N THR A 156 0.28 22.34 -9.63
CA THR A 156 1.50 21.77 -10.22
C THR A 156 1.21 20.64 -11.20
N TYR A 157 -0.05 20.37 -11.54
CA TYR A 157 -0.47 19.25 -12.37
C TYR A 157 0.30 19.17 -13.70
N GLU A 158 0.30 20.23 -14.50
CA GLU A 158 0.97 20.23 -15.82
C GLU A 158 2.48 20.03 -15.72
N GLU A 159 3.11 20.48 -14.64
CA GLU A 159 4.54 20.34 -14.41
C GLU A 159 4.94 18.93 -13.98
N LYS A 160 4.08 18.26 -13.16
CA LYS A 160 4.46 17.02 -12.45
C LYS A 160 3.70 15.77 -12.87
N LYS A 161 2.68 15.88 -13.72
CA LYS A 161 1.86 14.73 -14.10
C LYS A 161 2.68 13.55 -14.66
N GLU A 162 3.71 13.83 -15.46
CA GLU A 162 4.56 12.79 -16.04
C GLU A 162 5.35 12.01 -14.97
N GLU A 163 5.76 12.70 -13.89
CA GLU A 163 6.43 12.05 -12.76
C GLU A 163 5.49 11.10 -12.00
N MET A 164 4.18 11.36 -12.04
CA MET A 164 3.16 10.55 -11.38
C MET A 164 2.68 9.36 -12.21
N ALA A 165 3.23 9.13 -13.39
CA ALA A 165 3.13 7.85 -14.10
C ALA A 165 4.12 6.86 -13.48
N LEU A 166 3.73 6.22 -12.38
CA LEU A 166 4.63 5.47 -11.50
C LEU A 166 5.26 4.26 -12.18
N GLU A 167 4.60 3.67 -13.17
CA GLU A 167 5.16 2.59 -13.98
C GLU A 167 6.44 3.00 -14.70
N THR A 168 6.63 4.30 -14.97
CA THR A 168 7.85 4.83 -15.60
C THR A 168 8.99 5.04 -14.60
N GLN A 169 8.69 5.02 -13.30
CA GLN A 169 9.64 5.23 -12.21
C GLN A 169 10.17 3.93 -11.61
N VAL A 170 9.68 2.78 -12.07
CA VAL A 170 10.10 1.47 -11.55
C VAL A 170 11.55 1.19 -11.94
N GLY A 171 12.36 0.88 -10.94
CA GLY A 171 13.76 0.48 -11.04
C GLY A 171 14.11 -0.50 -9.91
N GLU A 172 15.38 -0.84 -9.77
CA GLU A 172 15.88 -1.83 -8.78
C GLU A 172 15.56 -1.49 -7.32
N GLN A 173 15.24 -0.23 -7.03
CA GLN A 173 14.86 0.24 -5.69
C GLN A 173 13.50 -0.26 -5.24
N VAL A 174 12.59 -0.61 -6.18
CA VAL A 174 11.23 -1.00 -5.85
C VAL A 174 11.22 -2.36 -5.15
N PRO A 175 10.58 -2.51 -3.97
CA PRO A 175 10.50 -3.81 -3.32
C PRO A 175 9.51 -4.74 -4.03
N PRO A 176 9.57 -6.07 -3.76
CA PRO A 176 8.57 -7.01 -4.25
C PRO A 176 7.14 -6.56 -3.96
N ALA A 177 6.19 -6.87 -4.84
CA ALA A 177 4.82 -6.42 -4.69
C ALA A 177 3.78 -7.54 -4.86
N PHE A 178 2.67 -7.39 -4.12
CA PHE A 178 1.42 -8.11 -4.31
C PHE A 178 0.38 -7.13 -4.84
N LEU A 179 -0.31 -7.49 -5.93
CA LEU A 179 -1.36 -6.67 -6.53
C LEU A 179 -2.64 -7.48 -6.73
N TRP A 180 -3.78 -6.82 -6.64
CA TRP A 180 -5.03 -7.35 -7.16
C TRP A 180 -5.93 -6.26 -7.73
N HIS A 181 -6.77 -6.64 -8.70
CA HIS A 181 -7.70 -5.76 -9.39
C HIS A 181 -8.89 -6.54 -9.91
N THR A 182 -9.96 -5.84 -10.34
CA THR A 182 -11.06 -6.42 -11.09
C THR A 182 -11.07 -5.93 -12.52
N PHE A 183 -11.39 -6.79 -13.47
CA PHE A 183 -11.42 -6.46 -14.90
C PHE A 183 -12.51 -5.43 -15.22
N GLU A 184 -13.64 -5.47 -14.51
CA GLU A 184 -14.78 -4.59 -14.72
C GLU A 184 -14.67 -3.22 -14.01
N ASP A 185 -13.56 -2.94 -13.33
CA ASP A 185 -13.34 -1.66 -12.66
C ASP A 185 -13.35 -0.50 -13.67
N LYS A 186 -14.44 0.29 -13.63
CA LYS A 186 -14.64 1.45 -14.53
C LYS A 186 -14.15 2.76 -13.93
N THR A 187 -13.81 2.77 -12.65
CA THR A 187 -13.31 3.97 -11.95
C THR A 187 -11.79 4.09 -12.10
N VAL A 188 -11.10 3.00 -11.80
CA VAL A 188 -9.65 2.86 -12.03
C VAL A 188 -9.45 1.67 -12.94
N PRO A 189 -9.22 1.86 -14.25
CA PRO A 189 -9.03 0.75 -15.17
C PRO A 189 -7.89 -0.19 -14.73
N PHE A 190 -8.12 -1.51 -14.82
CA PHE A 190 -7.16 -2.53 -14.37
C PHE A 190 -5.79 -2.44 -15.08
N GLN A 191 -5.74 -1.74 -16.21
CA GLN A 191 -4.49 -1.41 -16.92
C GLN A 191 -3.49 -0.68 -16.03
N ASN A 192 -3.95 0.07 -15.03
CA ASN A 192 -3.06 0.65 -14.00
C ASN A 192 -2.17 -0.44 -13.37
N SER A 193 -2.79 -1.52 -12.89
CA SER A 193 -2.04 -2.65 -12.32
C SER A 193 -1.16 -3.34 -13.35
N LEU A 194 -1.65 -3.55 -14.59
CA LEU A 194 -0.86 -4.21 -15.65
C LEU A 194 0.40 -3.42 -16.00
N LEU A 195 0.31 -2.10 -16.12
CA LEU A 195 1.46 -1.24 -16.42
C LEU A 195 2.54 -1.37 -15.34
N PHE A 196 2.14 -1.40 -14.06
CA PHE A 196 3.09 -1.56 -12.96
C PHE A 196 3.73 -2.95 -12.94
N VAL A 197 2.93 -4.00 -13.13
CA VAL A 197 3.40 -5.40 -13.22
C VAL A 197 4.39 -5.58 -14.38
N GLU A 198 4.09 -5.02 -15.55
CA GLU A 198 4.99 -5.04 -16.70
C GLU A 198 6.32 -4.35 -16.40
N ALA A 199 6.26 -3.17 -15.78
CA ALA A 199 7.46 -2.42 -15.40
C ALA A 199 8.31 -3.19 -14.37
N MET A 200 7.68 -3.78 -13.34
CA MET A 200 8.37 -4.65 -12.37
C MET A 200 9.01 -5.87 -13.05
N GLY A 201 8.31 -6.51 -13.99
CA GLY A 201 8.84 -7.63 -14.75
C GLY A 201 10.08 -7.25 -15.58
N LYS A 202 10.06 -6.09 -16.25
CA LYS A 202 11.21 -5.54 -16.96
C LYS A 202 12.41 -5.27 -16.04
N ALA A 203 12.14 -4.78 -14.83
CA ALA A 203 13.16 -4.55 -13.80
C ALA A 203 13.58 -5.83 -13.05
N LYS A 204 12.98 -6.99 -13.37
CA LYS A 204 13.21 -8.30 -12.74
C LYS A 204 12.89 -8.32 -11.23
N ILE A 205 11.94 -7.50 -10.81
CA ILE A 205 11.46 -7.44 -9.42
C ILE A 205 10.30 -8.43 -9.27
N PRO A 206 10.31 -9.30 -8.24
CA PRO A 206 9.23 -10.25 -8.01
C PRO A 206 7.89 -9.54 -7.79
N VAL A 207 6.87 -9.98 -8.50
CA VAL A 207 5.51 -9.47 -8.40
C VAL A 207 4.50 -10.62 -8.45
N GLU A 208 3.47 -10.54 -7.63
CA GLU A 208 2.31 -11.44 -7.66
C GLU A 208 1.08 -10.61 -7.99
N TYR A 209 0.32 -11.00 -9.02
CA TYR A 209 -0.84 -10.25 -9.49
C TYR A 209 -2.05 -11.14 -9.67
N HIS A 210 -3.19 -10.71 -9.12
CA HIS A 210 -4.49 -11.37 -9.23
C HIS A 210 -5.50 -10.45 -9.91
N LEU A 211 -5.99 -10.84 -11.07
CA LEU A 211 -7.04 -10.12 -11.80
C LEU A 211 -8.33 -10.95 -11.75
N TYR A 212 -9.34 -10.43 -11.07
CA TYR A 212 -10.67 -11.04 -10.98
C TYR A 212 -11.54 -10.57 -12.14
N PRO A 213 -12.39 -11.44 -12.71
CA PRO A 213 -13.20 -11.10 -13.89
C PRO A 213 -14.25 -10.04 -13.57
N GLU A 214 -14.87 -10.10 -12.40
CA GLU A 214 -16.01 -9.25 -12.04
C GLU A 214 -15.74 -8.43 -10.78
N GLY A 215 -16.39 -7.27 -10.69
CA GLY A 215 -16.39 -6.43 -9.51
C GLY A 215 -16.17 -4.95 -9.81
N ASN A 216 -16.88 -4.11 -9.06
CA ASN A 216 -16.73 -2.66 -9.13
C ASN A 216 -15.52 -2.18 -8.34
N HIS A 217 -15.15 -0.92 -8.50
CA HIS A 217 -14.08 -0.27 -7.75
C HIS A 217 -14.35 -0.21 -6.24
N GLY A 218 -13.30 -0.33 -5.44
CA GLY A 218 -13.35 -0.05 -4.01
C GLY A 218 -14.04 -1.13 -3.19
N LEU A 219 -13.81 -2.39 -3.52
CA LEU A 219 -14.43 -3.54 -2.85
C LEU A 219 -13.87 -3.80 -1.45
N SER A 220 -12.65 -3.35 -1.11
CA SER A 220 -12.02 -3.64 0.17
C SER A 220 -11.95 -5.16 0.44
N LEU A 221 -12.57 -5.68 1.50
CA LEU A 221 -12.64 -7.12 1.78
C LEU A 221 -13.60 -7.87 0.83
N ALA A 222 -14.48 -7.17 0.14
CA ALA A 222 -15.49 -7.72 -0.76
C ALA A 222 -16.49 -8.67 -0.08
N ASP A 223 -16.66 -8.55 1.23
CA ASP A 223 -17.51 -9.42 2.05
C ASP A 223 -18.64 -8.65 2.78
N GLU A 224 -19.42 -9.38 3.54
CA GLU A 224 -20.61 -8.88 4.26
C GLU A 224 -20.26 -7.84 5.35
N THR A 225 -19.00 -7.82 5.84
CA THR A 225 -18.59 -6.88 6.90
C THR A 225 -18.49 -5.44 6.39
N LEU A 226 -18.42 -5.26 5.08
CA LEU A 226 -18.29 -3.96 4.41
C LEU A 226 -19.38 -3.69 3.36
N VAL A 227 -20.51 -4.38 3.49
CA VAL A 227 -21.68 -4.15 2.61
C VAL A 227 -22.14 -2.70 2.72
N ARG A 228 -22.42 -2.10 1.57
CA ARG A 228 -22.94 -0.73 1.51
C ARG A 228 -24.44 -0.70 1.76
N ALA A 229 -24.98 0.48 2.06
CA ALA A 229 -26.42 0.66 2.33
C ALA A 229 -27.34 0.21 1.17
N ASP A 230 -26.84 0.22 -0.06
CA ASP A 230 -27.53 -0.27 -1.24
C ASP A 230 -27.34 -1.78 -1.51
N GLY A 231 -26.69 -2.50 -0.60
CA GLY A 231 -26.39 -3.92 -0.70
C GLY A 231 -25.17 -4.23 -1.58
N SER A 232 -24.51 -3.24 -2.16
CA SER A 232 -23.32 -3.45 -2.98
C SER A 232 -22.05 -3.62 -2.14
N GLY A 233 -20.96 -4.07 -2.79
CA GLY A 233 -19.65 -4.22 -2.14
C GLY A 233 -19.31 -5.68 -1.82
N ILE A 234 -20.25 -6.61 -1.96
CA ILE A 234 -20.01 -8.05 -1.81
C ILE A 234 -19.65 -8.62 -3.19
N GLN A 235 -18.46 -9.25 -3.28
CA GLN A 235 -18.03 -9.97 -4.47
C GLN A 235 -17.25 -11.23 -4.04
N LYS A 236 -17.94 -12.37 -4.03
CA LYS A 236 -17.45 -13.63 -3.44
C LYS A 236 -16.10 -14.09 -4.03
N GLU A 237 -15.93 -13.97 -5.32
CA GLU A 237 -14.69 -14.38 -5.98
C GLU A 237 -13.50 -13.54 -5.53
N CYS A 238 -13.72 -12.23 -5.33
CA CYS A 238 -12.68 -11.32 -4.85
C CYS A 238 -12.24 -11.60 -3.41
N GLN A 239 -13.08 -12.20 -2.56
CA GLN A 239 -12.74 -12.48 -1.14
C GLN A 239 -11.48 -13.32 -0.99
N SER A 240 -11.11 -14.07 -2.02
CA SER A 240 -9.87 -14.87 -2.03
C SER A 240 -8.58 -14.05 -1.99
N TRP A 241 -8.62 -12.74 -2.27
CA TRP A 241 -7.41 -11.90 -2.26
C TRP A 241 -6.74 -11.83 -0.88
N MET A 242 -7.52 -11.75 0.22
CA MET A 242 -6.96 -11.65 1.56
C MET A 242 -6.25 -12.94 2.01
N PRO A 243 -6.78 -14.16 1.84
CA PRO A 243 -6.02 -15.41 2.01
C PRO A 243 -4.76 -15.50 1.14
N LEU A 244 -4.81 -15.08 -0.11
CA LEU A 244 -3.66 -15.06 -1.01
C LEU A 244 -2.59 -14.08 -0.52
N LEU A 245 -2.99 -12.88 -0.09
CA LEU A 245 -2.09 -11.92 0.53
C LEU A 245 -1.41 -12.49 1.79
N LYS A 246 -2.17 -13.14 2.69
CA LYS A 246 -1.60 -13.76 3.90
C LYS A 246 -0.55 -14.81 3.54
N THR A 247 -0.78 -15.60 2.50
CA THR A 247 0.19 -16.57 1.97
C THR A 247 1.44 -15.87 1.41
N TRP A 248 1.27 -14.80 0.66
CA TRP A 248 2.38 -14.01 0.12
C TRP A 248 3.21 -13.36 1.24
N LEU A 249 2.56 -12.73 2.21
CA LEU A 249 3.22 -12.13 3.38
C LEU A 249 4.04 -13.16 4.18
N HIS A 250 3.47 -14.34 4.44
CA HIS A 250 4.18 -15.43 5.12
C HIS A 250 5.45 -15.82 4.36
N ARG A 251 5.35 -16.04 3.05
CA ARG A 251 6.50 -16.35 2.18
C ARG A 251 7.57 -15.24 2.19
N MET A 252 7.16 -13.98 2.20
CA MET A 252 8.08 -12.84 2.29
C MET A 252 8.81 -12.80 3.63
N CYS A 253 8.12 -13.10 4.72
CA CYS A 253 8.71 -13.15 6.06
C CYS A 253 9.68 -14.33 6.27
N GLU A 254 9.48 -15.46 5.56
CA GLU A 254 10.37 -16.63 5.67
C GLU A 254 11.66 -16.50 4.85
N LYS A 255 11.62 -15.82 3.69
CA LYS A 255 12.81 -15.65 2.84
C LYS A 255 13.95 -14.96 3.57
N ASN A 256 13.66 -14.03 4.45
CA ASN A 256 14.67 -13.30 5.22
C ASN A 256 15.32 -14.17 6.32
N LYS A 257 14.67 -15.27 6.76
CA LYS A 257 15.27 -16.22 7.72
C LYS A 257 16.36 -17.12 7.12
N LYS A 258 16.38 -17.32 5.80
CA LYS A 258 17.35 -18.19 5.11
C LYS A 258 18.62 -17.44 4.66
N MET A 259 18.65 -16.12 4.77
CA MET A 259 19.78 -15.27 4.36
C MET A 259 20.55 -14.67 5.57
N ALA A 260 20.07 -14.89 6.78
CA ALA A 260 20.74 -14.55 8.04
C ALA A 260 21.34 -15.82 8.69
#